data_82bb7639c789130202bd633a6ad619d8
#
_entry.id   82bb7639c789130202bd633a6ad619d8
#
_cell.length_a   1.000
_cell.length_b   1.000
_cell.length_c   1.000
_cell.angle_alpha   90.00
_cell.angle_beta   90.00
_cell.angle_gamma   90.00
#
_symmetry.space_group_name_H-M   'P 1'
#
loop_
_entity.id
_entity.type
_entity.pdbx_description
1 polymer ?
#
loop_
_entity_poly.entity_id
_entity_poly.type
_entity_poly.pdbx_seq_one_letter_code
_entity_poly.pdbx_strand_id
1 'polypeptide(L)'
;LPVDRDLTNPYRAEKIKGNNTEDKTVSEGTVLYDIQFDALLPHTKDRARLIINLEAQADFTPTDKKHGTYHLVTRGVYYCARMISAQKGIEFTGSQYENIAKVYSIWICMSPSEEWRGAVNSYSLAETNLCGEQHEDKENYDKLCVILLCLGENSKIRESELIAFLNTLLSDKLSKNEKSTQLEEQFGFQAS
;
A
#
# COMPACT_ATOMS: atom_id res chain seq x y z
N LEU A 1 -15.40 -4.25 5.55
CA LEU A 1 -16.19 -3.55 6.57
C LEU A 1 -15.95 -2.06 6.39
N PRO A 2 -16.98 -1.19 6.33
CA PRO A 2 -16.76 0.23 6.31
C PRO A 2 -16.05 0.63 7.61
N VAL A 3 -14.93 1.35 7.48
CA VAL A 3 -14.23 1.92 8.64
C VAL A 3 -15.16 2.93 9.27
N ASP A 4 -15.56 2.66 10.50
CA ASP A 4 -16.52 3.46 11.25
C ASP A 4 -16.03 4.89 11.47
N ARG A 5 -16.94 5.85 11.35
CA ARG A 5 -16.68 7.29 11.26
C ARG A 5 -16.35 7.97 12.59
N ASP A 6 -16.22 7.24 13.69
CA ASP A 6 -16.08 7.82 15.02
C ASP A 6 -14.65 7.78 15.56
N LEU A 7 -13.74 8.40 14.82
CA LEU A 7 -12.49 8.86 15.43
C LEU A 7 -12.58 10.37 15.61
N THR A 8 -13.06 10.78 16.78
CA THR A 8 -13.21 12.16 17.24
C THR A 8 -11.88 12.88 17.49
N ASN A 9 -10.98 12.84 16.51
CA ASN A 9 -9.82 13.72 16.48
C ASN A 9 -9.97 14.69 15.31
N PRO A 10 -10.33 15.95 15.55
CA PRO A 10 -10.59 16.94 14.51
C PRO A 10 -9.40 17.22 13.60
N TYR A 11 -8.19 16.80 13.99
CA TYR A 11 -6.99 16.95 13.16
C TYR A 11 -6.69 15.75 12.25
N ARG A 12 -7.37 14.60 12.40
CA ARG A 12 -7.16 13.39 11.57
C ARG A 12 -8.26 13.13 10.54
N ALA A 13 -9.48 13.56 10.77
CA ALA A 13 -10.64 13.22 9.94
C ALA A 13 -10.56 13.75 8.48
N GLU A 14 -9.78 14.80 8.22
CA GLU A 14 -9.62 15.36 6.88
C GLU A 14 -8.50 14.73 6.04
N LYS A 15 -7.67 13.88 6.64
CA LYS A 15 -6.44 13.35 6.01
C LYS A 15 -6.61 11.96 5.40
N ILE A 16 -7.62 11.19 5.80
CA ILE A 16 -7.86 9.83 5.33
C ILE A 16 -9.31 9.68 4.94
N LYS A 17 -9.56 9.24 3.71
CA LYS A 17 -10.89 8.95 3.18
C LYS A 17 -10.91 7.52 2.67
N GLY A 18 -11.79 6.68 3.24
CA GLY A 18 -12.03 5.33 2.75
C GLY A 18 -12.72 5.34 1.38
N ASN A 19 -12.28 4.47 0.49
CA ASN A 19 -12.83 4.31 -0.85
C ASN A 19 -13.55 2.97 -1.01
N ASN A 20 -14.29 2.83 -2.12
CA ASN A 20 -14.89 1.55 -2.48
C ASN A 20 -13.78 0.51 -2.75
N THR A 21 -13.92 -0.67 -2.19
CA THR A 21 -12.98 -1.79 -2.37
C THR A 21 -13.22 -2.58 -3.65
N GLU A 22 -14.28 -2.28 -4.40
CA GLU A 22 -14.56 -2.92 -5.69
C GLU A 22 -14.28 -1.97 -6.85
N ASP A 23 -13.42 -2.39 -7.76
CA ASP A 23 -13.20 -1.74 -9.06
C ASP A 23 -13.77 -2.62 -10.18
N LYS A 24 -14.82 -2.15 -10.83
CA LYS A 24 -15.53 -2.86 -11.90
C LYS A 24 -15.33 -2.16 -13.23
N THR A 25 -14.77 -2.88 -14.19
CA THR A 25 -14.81 -2.47 -15.59
C THR A 25 -15.55 -3.50 -16.42
N VAL A 26 -16.29 -3.06 -17.44
CA VAL A 26 -17.14 -3.92 -18.27
C VAL A 26 -16.34 -5.00 -19.01
N SER A 27 -15.10 -4.72 -19.37
CA SER A 27 -14.24 -5.62 -20.16
C SER A 27 -13.22 -6.43 -19.35
N GLU A 28 -12.86 -5.98 -18.13
CA GLU A 28 -11.73 -6.54 -17.37
C GLU A 28 -12.16 -7.24 -16.08
N GLY A 29 -13.45 -7.20 -15.76
CA GLY A 29 -14.01 -7.81 -14.56
C GLY A 29 -13.83 -6.95 -13.30
N THR A 30 -14.10 -7.56 -12.14
CA THR A 30 -14.03 -6.90 -10.83
C THR A 30 -12.67 -7.19 -10.20
N VAL A 31 -11.99 -6.15 -9.73
CA VAL A 31 -10.86 -6.25 -8.79
C VAL A 31 -11.39 -5.94 -7.41
N LEU A 32 -11.10 -6.80 -6.45
CA LEU A 32 -11.40 -6.61 -5.03
C LEU A 32 -10.11 -6.21 -4.32
N TYR A 33 -10.17 -5.14 -3.58
CA TYR A 33 -9.10 -4.65 -2.70
C TYR A 33 -9.47 -4.95 -1.25
N ASP A 34 -8.51 -5.32 -0.42
CA ASP A 34 -8.77 -5.53 1.01
C ASP A 34 -9.12 -4.20 1.70
N ILE A 35 -8.31 -3.18 1.47
CA ILE A 35 -8.54 -1.83 1.98
C ILE A 35 -8.08 -0.83 0.91
N GLN A 36 -8.93 0.14 0.60
CA GLN A 36 -8.58 1.26 -0.27
C GLN A 36 -8.92 2.59 0.41
N PHE A 37 -7.98 3.52 0.42
CA PHE A 37 -8.19 4.86 0.98
C PHE A 37 -7.30 5.91 0.32
N ASP A 38 -7.69 7.17 0.46
CA ASP A 38 -6.91 8.33 0.06
C ASP A 38 -6.22 8.91 1.29
N ALA A 39 -4.93 9.25 1.18
CA ALA A 39 -4.17 9.92 2.21
C ALA A 39 -3.55 11.22 1.69
N LEU A 40 -3.51 12.24 2.54
CA LEU A 40 -2.78 13.48 2.28
C LEU A 40 -1.38 13.37 2.85
N LEU A 41 -0.38 13.67 2.02
CA LEU A 41 1.00 13.70 2.48
C LEU A 41 1.20 14.83 3.51
N PRO A 42 1.80 14.54 4.68
CA PRO A 42 2.22 15.56 5.60
C PRO A 42 3.34 16.40 4.94
N HIS A 43 3.30 17.73 5.12
CA HIS A 43 4.32 18.70 4.69
C HIS A 43 4.26 19.22 3.25
N THR A 44 3.30 18.86 2.42
CA THR A 44 3.08 19.58 1.17
C THR A 44 1.86 20.49 1.28
N LYS A 45 1.97 21.75 0.83
CA LYS A 45 0.81 22.63 0.67
C LYS A 45 -0.07 22.17 -0.49
N ASP A 46 0.47 21.34 -1.37
CA ASP A 46 -0.21 20.73 -2.47
C ASP A 46 -0.85 19.42 -2.00
N ARG A 47 -2.13 19.26 -2.30
CA ARG A 47 -2.89 18.05 -2.01
C ARG A 47 -2.46 16.94 -2.96
N ALA A 48 -1.28 16.36 -2.71
CA ALA A 48 -0.95 15.10 -3.37
C ALA A 48 -1.91 14.03 -2.85
N ARG A 49 -2.86 13.64 -3.67
CA ARG A 49 -3.81 12.60 -3.34
C ARG A 49 -3.16 11.27 -3.56
N LEU A 50 -2.95 10.52 -2.50
CA LEU A 50 -2.45 9.15 -2.57
C LEU A 50 -3.64 8.20 -2.55
N ILE A 51 -3.72 7.35 -3.55
CA ILE A 51 -4.63 6.21 -3.54
C ILE A 51 -3.80 5.01 -3.09
N ILE A 52 -4.18 4.42 -1.96
CA ILE A 52 -3.43 3.33 -1.35
C ILE A 52 -4.33 2.10 -1.31
N ASN A 53 -3.87 1.02 -1.91
CA ASN A 53 -4.44 -0.31 -1.73
C ASN A 53 -3.56 -1.09 -0.75
N LEU A 54 -4.16 -1.60 0.32
CA LEU A 54 -3.48 -2.39 1.34
C LEU A 54 -4.04 -3.81 1.32
N GLU A 55 -3.16 -4.78 1.07
CA GLU A 55 -3.49 -6.20 0.96
C GLU A 55 -2.70 -7.02 2.00
N ALA A 56 -3.40 -7.71 2.89
CA ALA A 56 -2.77 -8.67 3.81
C ALA A 56 -2.74 -10.05 3.14
N GLN A 57 -1.57 -10.48 2.70
CA GLN A 57 -1.36 -11.71 1.96
C GLN A 57 -0.77 -12.80 2.86
N ALA A 58 -1.49 -13.92 3.04
CA ALA A 58 -1.01 -15.03 3.84
C ALA A 58 0.16 -15.76 3.15
N ASP A 59 0.05 -16.04 1.85
CA ASP A 59 1.06 -16.74 1.08
C ASP A 59 1.92 -15.77 0.27
N PHE A 60 3.23 -15.92 0.36
CA PHE A 60 4.19 -15.11 -0.42
C PHE A 60 4.15 -15.40 -1.92
N THR A 61 3.86 -16.65 -2.30
CA THR A 61 3.68 -17.08 -3.69
C THR A 61 2.30 -17.72 -3.86
N PRO A 62 1.24 -16.89 -3.98
CA PRO A 62 -0.10 -17.40 -4.09
C PRO A 62 -0.26 -18.28 -5.33
N THR A 63 -1.05 -19.34 -5.20
CA THR A 63 -1.36 -20.26 -6.29
C THR A 63 -2.83 -20.19 -6.62
N ASP A 64 -3.15 -19.75 -7.82
CA ASP A 64 -4.48 -19.91 -8.39
C ASP A 64 -4.64 -21.33 -8.92
N LYS A 65 -5.72 -22.03 -8.54
CA LYS A 65 -5.96 -23.43 -8.93
C LYS A 65 -6.07 -23.64 -10.45
N LYS A 66 -6.43 -22.59 -11.17
CA LYS A 66 -6.68 -22.64 -12.62
C LYS A 66 -5.47 -22.12 -13.43
N HIS A 67 -4.76 -21.12 -12.90
CA HIS A 67 -3.76 -20.36 -13.64
C HIS A 67 -2.33 -20.51 -13.07
N GLY A 68 -2.14 -21.25 -11.97
CA GLY A 68 -0.84 -21.49 -11.35
C GLY A 68 -0.37 -20.38 -10.42
N THR A 69 0.91 -20.40 -10.11
CA THR A 69 1.56 -19.46 -9.19
C THR A 69 1.83 -18.11 -9.86
N TYR A 70 1.64 -17.02 -9.14
CA TYR A 70 1.94 -15.68 -9.64
C TYR A 70 2.77 -14.88 -8.63
N HIS A 71 3.45 -13.82 -9.11
CA HIS A 71 4.26 -12.93 -8.29
C HIS A 71 3.43 -11.75 -7.74
N LEU A 72 3.52 -11.50 -6.44
CA LEU A 72 2.80 -10.39 -5.77
C LEU A 72 3.14 -9.02 -6.38
N VAL A 73 4.42 -8.80 -6.72
CA VAL A 73 4.83 -7.53 -7.37
C VAL A 73 4.08 -7.31 -8.67
N THR A 74 3.96 -8.35 -9.51
CA THR A 74 3.23 -8.26 -10.79
C THR A 74 1.75 -7.94 -10.56
N ARG A 75 1.12 -8.58 -9.58
CA ARG A 75 -0.25 -8.27 -9.18
C ARG A 75 -0.38 -6.83 -8.66
N GLY A 76 0.58 -6.40 -7.83
CA GLY A 76 0.64 -5.02 -7.33
C GLY A 76 0.75 -3.99 -8.44
N VAL A 77 1.58 -4.23 -9.46
CA VAL A 77 1.68 -3.38 -10.66
C VAL A 77 0.35 -3.31 -11.40
N TYR A 78 -0.31 -4.46 -11.59
CA TYR A 78 -1.64 -4.50 -12.22
C TYR A 78 -2.68 -3.69 -11.42
N TYR A 79 -2.67 -3.81 -10.08
CA TYR A 79 -3.57 -3.04 -9.22
C TYR A 79 -3.30 -1.54 -9.30
N CYS A 80 -2.03 -1.13 -9.33
CA CYS A 80 -1.68 0.28 -9.57
C CYS A 80 -2.21 0.78 -10.92
N ALA A 81 -2.05 0.00 -11.99
CA ALA A 81 -2.56 0.36 -13.32
C ALA A 81 -4.09 0.54 -13.32
N ARG A 82 -4.82 -0.35 -12.62
CA ARG A 82 -6.27 -0.24 -12.43
C ARG A 82 -6.65 1.02 -11.67
N MET A 83 -5.97 1.33 -10.56
CA MET A 83 -6.22 2.54 -9.76
C MET A 83 -5.91 3.81 -10.55
N ILE A 84 -4.88 3.83 -11.41
CA ILE A 84 -4.60 4.96 -12.30
C ILE A 84 -5.72 5.11 -13.33
N SER A 85 -6.13 4.02 -13.98
CA SER A 85 -7.19 4.03 -14.98
C SER A 85 -8.53 4.49 -14.41
N ALA A 86 -8.85 4.08 -13.18
CA ALA A 86 -10.08 4.45 -12.47
C ALA A 86 -10.18 5.95 -12.12
N GLN A 87 -9.09 6.70 -12.18
CA GLN A 87 -9.09 8.15 -11.95
C GLN A 87 -9.71 8.95 -13.11
N LYS A 88 -9.76 8.35 -14.31
CA LYS A 88 -10.36 9.02 -15.47
C LYS A 88 -11.86 9.27 -15.25
N GLY A 89 -12.28 10.51 -15.43
CA GLY A 89 -13.66 10.95 -15.16
C GLY A 89 -13.92 11.36 -13.68
N ILE A 90 -12.96 11.11 -12.78
CA ILE A 90 -13.04 11.48 -11.36
C ILE A 90 -12.01 12.56 -11.05
N GLU A 91 -10.72 12.26 -11.25
CA GLU A 91 -9.61 13.17 -10.94
C GLU A 91 -9.22 14.03 -12.16
N PHE A 92 -9.38 13.50 -13.36
CA PHE A 92 -9.10 14.20 -14.59
C PHE A 92 -10.09 13.86 -15.70
N THR A 93 -10.28 14.80 -16.62
CA THR A 93 -11.11 14.66 -17.81
C THR A 93 -10.34 15.09 -19.06
N GLY A 94 -10.71 14.56 -20.22
CA GLY A 94 -10.03 14.90 -21.47
C GLY A 94 -8.53 14.55 -21.41
N SER A 95 -7.66 15.54 -21.62
CA SER A 95 -6.20 15.42 -21.65
C SER A 95 -5.50 16.01 -20.41
N GLN A 96 -6.20 16.17 -19.29
CA GLN A 96 -5.64 16.72 -18.05
C GLN A 96 -4.84 15.65 -17.27
N TYR A 97 -3.87 15.00 -17.93
CA TYR A 97 -3.12 13.87 -17.37
C TYR A 97 -2.23 14.26 -16.18
N GLU A 98 -1.86 15.53 -16.04
CA GLU A 98 -1.10 16.07 -14.91
C GLU A 98 -1.82 15.87 -13.58
N ASN A 99 -3.16 15.79 -13.61
CA ASN A 99 -3.99 15.59 -12.42
C ASN A 99 -4.00 14.12 -11.93
N ILE A 100 -3.32 13.21 -12.62
CA ILE A 100 -3.19 11.82 -12.17
C ILE A 100 -2.45 11.80 -10.83
N ALA A 101 -3.17 11.39 -9.78
CA ALA A 101 -2.58 11.19 -8.47
C ALA A 101 -1.73 9.91 -8.46
N LYS A 102 -0.62 9.94 -7.72
CA LYS A 102 0.21 8.76 -7.48
C LYS A 102 -0.56 7.71 -6.70
N VAL A 103 -0.43 6.45 -7.12
CA VAL A 103 -1.08 5.30 -6.48
C VAL A 103 -0.04 4.40 -5.81
N TYR A 104 -0.43 3.82 -4.69
CA TYR A 104 0.38 2.86 -3.95
C TYR A 104 -0.40 1.55 -3.78
N SER A 105 0.25 0.44 -4.10
CA SER A 105 -0.25 -0.90 -3.80
C SER A 105 0.68 -1.51 -2.74
N ILE A 106 0.19 -1.64 -1.51
CA ILE A 106 0.97 -2.07 -0.35
C ILE A 106 0.55 -3.49 0.01
N TRP A 107 1.52 -4.38 0.08
CA TRP A 107 1.34 -5.79 0.37
C TRP A 107 2.03 -6.17 1.66
N ILE A 108 1.28 -6.67 2.63
CA ILE A 108 1.79 -7.24 3.87
C ILE A 108 1.85 -8.75 3.69
N CYS A 109 3.05 -9.29 3.52
CA CYS A 109 3.31 -10.71 3.35
C CYS A 109 3.48 -11.34 4.73
N MET A 110 2.50 -12.09 5.19
CA MET A 110 2.47 -12.66 6.54
C MET A 110 3.36 -13.90 6.68
N SER A 111 3.57 -14.67 5.61
CA SER A 111 4.35 -15.90 5.59
C SER A 111 5.38 -15.92 4.46
N PRO A 112 6.33 -14.97 4.43
CA PRO A 112 7.39 -14.96 3.43
C PRO A 112 8.39 -16.10 3.66
N SER A 113 9.15 -16.46 2.60
CA SER A 113 10.30 -17.36 2.77
C SER A 113 11.34 -16.74 3.70
N GLU A 114 12.19 -17.58 4.32
CA GLU A 114 13.16 -17.13 5.33
C GLU A 114 14.05 -15.98 4.86
N GLU A 115 14.48 -16.02 3.61
CA GLU A 115 15.33 -14.99 2.99
C GLU A 115 14.63 -13.62 2.84
N TRP A 116 13.28 -13.59 2.79
CA TRP A 116 12.49 -12.39 2.65
C TRP A 116 11.97 -11.82 3.96
N ARG A 117 12.09 -12.55 5.08
CA ARG A 117 11.64 -12.08 6.39
C ARG A 117 12.30 -10.77 6.79
N GLY A 118 11.52 -9.83 7.28
CA GLY A 118 11.96 -8.51 7.69
C GLY A 118 12.27 -7.55 6.53
N ALA A 119 12.15 -7.99 5.27
CA ALA A 119 12.43 -7.15 4.12
C ALA A 119 11.30 -6.17 3.83
N VAL A 120 11.69 -4.95 3.44
CA VAL A 120 10.79 -3.92 2.90
C VAL A 120 11.32 -3.50 1.54
N ASN A 121 10.52 -3.74 0.50
CA ASN A 121 10.91 -3.44 -0.88
C ASN A 121 9.91 -2.48 -1.53
N SER A 122 10.42 -1.53 -2.27
CA SER A 122 9.65 -0.57 -3.06
C SER A 122 9.97 -0.71 -4.54
N TYR A 123 8.94 -0.74 -5.38
CA TYR A 123 9.02 -0.82 -6.83
C TYR A 123 8.29 0.38 -7.43
N SER A 124 9.00 1.23 -8.12
CA SER A 124 8.48 2.46 -8.72
C SER A 124 9.09 2.69 -10.10
N LEU A 125 8.51 3.62 -10.85
CA LEU A 125 9.07 4.04 -12.13
C LEU A 125 10.32 4.90 -11.90
N ALA A 126 11.33 4.68 -12.75
CA ALA A 126 12.54 5.48 -12.78
C ALA A 126 12.89 5.85 -14.22
N GLU A 127 13.33 7.09 -14.43
CA GLU A 127 13.91 7.53 -15.69
C GLU A 127 15.31 6.94 -15.84
N THR A 128 15.62 6.46 -17.04
CA THR A 128 16.98 6.14 -17.46
C THR A 128 17.30 6.94 -18.70
N ASN A 129 18.21 7.89 -18.59
CA ASN A 129 18.65 8.66 -19.76
C ASN A 129 19.48 7.76 -20.70
N LEU A 130 19.00 7.60 -21.91
CA LEU A 130 19.64 6.77 -22.95
C LEU A 130 20.47 7.61 -23.95
N CYS A 131 20.12 8.88 -24.12
CA CYS A 131 20.81 9.81 -25.00
C CYS A 131 20.36 11.25 -24.70
N GLY A 132 21.28 12.21 -24.76
CA GLY A 132 20.99 13.60 -24.41
C GLY A 132 21.18 13.88 -22.91
N GLU A 133 20.81 15.10 -22.47
CA GLU A 133 20.97 15.56 -21.07
C GLU A 133 19.66 16.04 -20.44
N GLN A 134 18.53 15.87 -21.17
CA GLN A 134 17.23 16.28 -20.68
C GLN A 134 16.68 15.26 -19.69
N HIS A 135 16.03 15.75 -18.65
CA HIS A 135 15.38 14.98 -17.62
C HIS A 135 13.98 15.52 -17.38
N GLU A 136 13.05 14.62 -17.17
CA GLU A 136 11.67 14.95 -16.77
C GLU A 136 11.57 15.06 -15.25
N ASP A 137 10.70 15.95 -14.77
CA ASP A 137 10.42 16.04 -13.34
C ASP A 137 9.78 14.74 -12.83
N LYS A 138 10.31 14.22 -11.73
CA LYS A 138 9.88 12.92 -11.17
C LYS A 138 8.37 12.87 -10.90
N GLU A 139 7.77 13.99 -10.52
CA GLU A 139 6.33 14.09 -10.28
C GLU A 139 5.47 13.82 -11.51
N ASN A 140 6.02 13.98 -12.73
CA ASN A 140 5.30 13.76 -13.98
C ASN A 140 5.22 12.29 -14.39
N TYR A 141 6.17 11.44 -13.99
CA TYR A 141 6.21 10.04 -14.41
C TYR A 141 6.11 9.03 -13.26
N ASP A 142 6.54 9.33 -12.04
CA ASP A 142 6.52 8.40 -10.92
C ASP A 142 5.12 8.31 -10.29
N LYS A 143 4.15 7.83 -11.06
CA LYS A 143 2.73 7.78 -10.71
C LYS A 143 2.29 6.48 -10.04
N LEU A 144 3.17 5.47 -9.90
CA LEU A 144 2.84 4.21 -9.23
C LEU A 144 3.97 3.73 -8.32
N CYS A 145 3.59 3.03 -7.25
CA CYS A 145 4.52 2.38 -6.36
C CYS A 145 3.90 1.11 -5.78
N VAL A 146 4.61 -0.02 -5.89
CA VAL A 146 4.27 -1.25 -5.17
C VAL A 146 5.22 -1.38 -3.99
N ILE A 147 4.69 -1.64 -2.80
CA ILE A 147 5.49 -1.84 -1.59
C ILE A 147 5.20 -3.26 -1.05
N LEU A 148 6.25 -4.03 -0.84
CA LEU A 148 6.19 -5.30 -0.13
C LEU A 148 6.75 -5.14 1.28
N LEU A 149 5.95 -5.52 2.27
CA LEU A 149 6.31 -5.58 3.69
C LEU A 149 6.30 -7.06 4.08
N CYS A 150 7.47 -7.67 4.21
CA CYS A 150 7.61 -9.09 4.52
C CYS A 150 7.78 -9.26 6.02
N LEU A 151 6.77 -9.80 6.70
CA LEU A 151 6.78 -10.00 8.15
C LEU A 151 7.75 -11.11 8.57
N GLY A 152 8.08 -11.13 9.86
CA GLY A 152 8.97 -12.12 10.47
C GLY A 152 10.35 -11.54 10.78
N GLU A 153 11.02 -12.17 11.73
CA GLU A 153 12.35 -11.78 12.18
C GLU A 153 13.43 -12.36 11.27
N ASN A 154 14.47 -11.58 11.04
CA ASN A 154 15.67 -12.01 10.34
C ASN A 154 16.91 -11.42 11.05
N SER A 155 17.68 -12.28 11.69
CA SER A 155 18.88 -11.88 12.45
C SER A 155 19.98 -11.23 11.61
N LYS A 156 19.89 -11.33 10.29
CA LYS A 156 20.90 -10.77 9.35
C LYS A 156 20.61 -9.32 8.94
N ILE A 157 19.41 -8.83 9.21
CA ILE A 157 19.01 -7.45 8.88
C ILE A 157 18.51 -6.74 10.12
N ARG A 158 18.80 -5.42 10.19
CA ARG A 158 18.23 -4.58 11.24
C ARG A 158 16.72 -4.48 11.03
N GLU A 159 15.96 -4.91 12.01
CA GLU A 159 14.51 -4.83 11.94
C GLU A 159 14.05 -3.38 11.83
N SER A 160 13.14 -3.12 10.91
CA SER A 160 12.47 -1.84 10.77
C SER A 160 11.40 -1.71 11.87
N GLU A 161 11.28 -0.53 12.49
CA GLU A 161 10.26 -0.23 13.49
C GLU A 161 8.83 -0.55 12.95
N LEU A 162 8.59 -0.28 11.67
CA LEU A 162 7.34 -0.63 11.00
C LEU A 162 7.11 -2.16 10.97
N ILE A 163 8.15 -2.95 10.66
CA ILE A 163 8.04 -4.42 10.64
C ILE A 163 7.81 -4.94 12.05
N ALA A 164 8.54 -4.43 13.05
CA ALA A 164 8.34 -4.80 14.44
C ALA A 164 6.89 -4.51 14.91
N PHE A 165 6.38 -3.34 14.57
CA PHE A 165 4.99 -2.97 14.86
C PHE A 165 3.99 -3.95 14.20
N LEU A 166 4.15 -4.23 12.92
CA LEU A 166 3.27 -5.14 12.18
C LEU A 166 3.38 -6.59 12.67
N ASN A 167 4.60 -7.05 13.02
CA ASN A 167 4.82 -8.36 13.64
C ASN A 167 4.04 -8.50 14.93
N THR A 168 4.05 -7.48 15.79
CA THR A 168 3.28 -7.47 17.06
C THR A 168 1.77 -7.43 16.78
N LEU A 169 1.32 -6.50 15.94
CA LEU A 169 -0.10 -6.29 15.66
C LEU A 169 -0.76 -7.53 15.03
N LEU A 170 -0.10 -8.14 14.04
CA LEU A 170 -0.63 -9.25 13.24
C LEU A 170 -0.21 -10.63 13.76
N SER A 171 0.53 -10.72 14.87
CA SER A 171 0.92 -11.99 15.49
C SER A 171 -0.32 -12.81 15.84
N ASP A 172 -0.31 -14.10 15.50
CA ASP A 172 -1.28 -15.10 15.94
C ASP A 172 -0.87 -15.78 17.27
N LYS A 173 0.37 -15.54 17.71
CA LYS A 173 0.96 -16.13 18.92
C LYS A 173 0.71 -15.32 20.20
N LEU A 174 0.45 -14.02 20.05
CA LEU A 174 0.21 -13.10 21.15
C LEU A 174 -1.28 -12.99 21.45
N SER A 175 -1.64 -13.05 22.72
CA SER A 175 -2.99 -12.72 23.19
C SER A 175 -3.30 -11.23 22.97
N LYS A 176 -4.59 -10.85 23.03
CA LYS A 176 -5.03 -9.46 22.91
C LYS A 176 -4.33 -8.54 23.93
N ASN A 177 -4.19 -9.00 25.18
CA ASN A 177 -3.58 -8.20 26.26
C ASN A 177 -2.07 -8.02 26.03
N GLU A 178 -1.35 -9.08 25.63
CA GLU A 178 0.07 -9.00 25.32
C GLU A 178 0.35 -8.07 24.15
N LYS A 179 -0.48 -8.12 23.10
CA LYS A 179 -0.39 -7.17 21.98
C LYS A 179 -0.58 -5.73 22.45
N SER A 180 -1.64 -5.46 23.24
CA SER A 180 -1.92 -4.12 23.76
C SER A 180 -0.74 -3.58 24.56
N THR A 181 -0.22 -4.38 25.49
CA THR A 181 0.94 -4.00 26.32
C THR A 181 2.17 -3.71 25.46
N GLN A 182 2.51 -4.59 24.52
CA GLN A 182 3.68 -4.36 23.66
C GLN A 182 3.50 -3.14 22.75
N LEU A 183 2.30 -2.91 22.20
CA LEU A 183 2.03 -1.75 21.35
C LEU A 183 2.11 -0.43 22.14
N GLU A 184 1.66 -0.43 23.39
CA GLU A 184 1.78 0.74 24.28
C GLU A 184 3.24 1.01 24.68
N GLU A 185 3.96 -0.01 25.13
CA GLU A 185 5.33 0.12 25.66
C GLU A 185 6.36 0.42 24.57
N GLN A 186 6.26 -0.24 23.41
CA GLN A 186 7.28 -0.13 22.36
C GLN A 186 6.97 0.97 21.34
N PHE A 187 5.69 1.23 21.06
CA PHE A 187 5.28 2.13 19.99
C PHE A 187 4.42 3.31 20.44
N GLY A 188 4.10 3.41 21.75
CA GLY A 188 3.34 4.53 22.31
C GLY A 188 1.87 4.58 21.90
N PHE A 189 1.29 3.46 21.43
CA PHE A 189 -0.14 3.38 21.10
C PHE A 189 -0.95 3.20 22.40
N GLN A 190 -1.82 4.15 22.72
CA GLN A 190 -2.79 4.00 23.81
C GLN A 190 -4.01 3.24 23.30
N ALA A 191 -4.32 2.10 23.94
CA ALA A 191 -5.58 1.41 23.72
C ALA A 191 -6.70 2.27 24.29
N SER A 192 -7.64 2.70 23.43
CA SER A 192 -8.87 3.41 23.81
C SER A 192 -9.96 2.44 24.24
#